data_15156e3de63fe15dd9bc57750379fa65
#
_entry.id   15156e3de63fe15dd9bc57750379fa65
#
_cell.length_a   1.000
_cell.length_b   1.000
_cell.length_c   1.000
_cell.angle_alpha   90.00
_cell.angle_beta   90.00
_cell.angle_gamma   90.00
#
_symmetry.space_group_name_H-M   'P 1'
#
loop_
_entity.id
_entity.type
_entity.pdbx_description
1 polymer ?
#
loop_
_entity_poly.entity_id
_entity_poly.type
_entity_poly.pdbx_seq_one_letter_code
_entity_poly.pdbx_strand_id
1 'polypeptide(L)'
;VVSDHSLICPEHEPNQIADNSGINVGVMKELGYTVLKTDENGNEINEIDWSKTKAVQTRSNSIYINLKGRNPHGIVDPADKYEVEEQLITDLYGYKDKTTGKRIVAVALHNKDAVLLGMGGEYAADVIILLHEDYNFDHGESMSTAYGHNDTSVGPIFAAAGPGIKPGYE
;
A
#
# COMPACT_ATOMS: atom_id res chain seq x y z
N VAL A 1 -6.58 23.86 14.38
CA VAL A 1 -6.92 22.82 13.36
C VAL A 1 -5.62 22.23 12.86
N VAL A 2 -5.56 20.94 12.78
CA VAL A 2 -4.41 20.18 12.26
C VAL A 2 -4.96 19.10 11.35
N SER A 3 -4.38 18.94 10.18
CA SER A 3 -4.56 17.72 9.40
C SER A 3 -3.37 16.78 9.66
N ASP A 4 -3.57 15.49 9.55
CA ASP A 4 -2.53 14.47 9.67
C ASP A 4 -1.61 14.49 8.44
N HIS A 5 -2.18 14.68 7.25
CA HIS A 5 -1.46 14.81 5.98
C HIS A 5 -2.33 15.51 4.94
N SER A 6 -1.74 15.87 3.80
CA SER A 6 -2.42 16.25 2.57
C SER A 6 -2.47 15.07 1.60
N LEU A 7 -3.29 15.19 0.56
CA LEU A 7 -3.32 14.27 -0.57
C LEU A 7 -2.68 14.93 -1.79
N ILE A 8 -1.94 14.16 -2.56
CA ILE A 8 -1.47 14.58 -3.87
C ILE A 8 -2.66 14.71 -4.80
N CYS A 9 -2.69 15.80 -5.57
CA CYS A 9 -3.79 16.07 -6.48
C CYS A 9 -3.94 14.97 -7.53
N PRO A 10 -5.15 14.47 -7.76
CA PRO A 10 -5.42 13.39 -8.71
C PRO A 10 -5.43 13.83 -10.18
N GLU A 11 -4.97 15.03 -10.54
CA GLU A 11 -4.84 15.36 -11.96
C GLU A 11 -4.02 14.36 -12.76
N HIS A 12 -3.25 13.55 -12.04
CA HIS A 12 -2.52 12.43 -12.60
C HIS A 12 -3.21 11.10 -12.36
N GLU A 13 -4.46 11.11 -11.83
CA GLU A 13 -5.14 9.88 -11.39
C GLU A 13 -4.11 8.82 -11.03
N PRO A 14 -3.46 8.93 -9.88
CA PRO A 14 -2.47 7.93 -9.53
C PRO A 14 -3.21 6.60 -9.56
N ASN A 15 -2.73 5.66 -10.34
CA ASN A 15 -3.34 4.35 -10.40
C ASN A 15 -3.50 3.85 -8.98
N GLN A 16 -4.74 3.78 -8.56
CA GLN A 16 -5.07 3.32 -7.22
C GLN A 16 -4.72 1.85 -7.18
N ILE A 17 -3.78 1.50 -6.30
CA ILE A 17 -3.38 0.11 -6.09
C ILE A 17 -4.11 -0.54 -4.92
N ALA A 18 -5.08 0.15 -4.37
CA ALA A 18 -5.95 -0.36 -3.32
C ALA A 18 -7.39 -0.49 -3.83
N ASP A 19 -8.06 -1.57 -3.45
CA ASP A 19 -9.50 -1.61 -3.53
C ASP A 19 -10.15 -0.98 -2.28
N ASN A 20 -11.46 -0.71 -2.37
CA ASN A 20 -12.23 -0.09 -1.28
C ASN A 20 -12.34 -0.97 -0.03
N SER A 21 -11.93 -2.23 -0.08
CA SER A 21 -11.95 -3.16 1.05
C SER A 21 -10.76 -3.01 1.99
N GLY A 22 -9.75 -2.24 1.59
CA GLY A 22 -8.53 -2.02 2.34
C GLY A 22 -7.46 -3.09 2.12
N ILE A 23 -7.69 -4.00 1.19
CA ILE A 23 -6.73 -4.99 0.72
C ILE A 23 -6.41 -4.68 -0.74
N ASN A 24 -5.15 -4.49 -1.06
CA ASN A 24 -4.71 -4.22 -2.42
C ASN A 24 -4.59 -5.51 -3.21
N VAL A 25 -5.62 -5.82 -3.99
CA VAL A 25 -5.66 -7.07 -4.75
C VAL A 25 -5.00 -6.92 -6.12
N GLY A 26 -5.11 -5.74 -6.74
CA GLY A 26 -4.71 -5.53 -8.12
C GLY A 26 -3.27 -5.96 -8.44
N VAL A 27 -2.29 -5.26 -7.90
CA VAL A 27 -0.87 -5.54 -8.14
C VAL A 27 -0.47 -6.92 -7.63
N MET A 28 -0.90 -7.28 -6.42
CA MET A 28 -0.56 -8.56 -5.81
C MET A 28 -1.15 -9.75 -6.57
N LYS A 29 -2.34 -9.58 -7.15
CA LYS A 29 -2.97 -10.57 -8.02
C LYS A 29 -2.21 -10.71 -9.34
N GLU A 30 -1.86 -9.61 -9.99
CA GLU A 30 -1.10 -9.63 -11.23
C GLU A 30 0.27 -10.28 -11.07
N LEU A 31 0.91 -10.08 -9.93
CA LEU A 31 2.18 -10.72 -9.58
C LEU A 31 2.01 -12.18 -9.09
N GLY A 32 0.77 -12.66 -8.91
CA GLY A 32 0.48 -14.03 -8.53
C GLY A 32 0.64 -14.34 -7.03
N TYR A 33 0.70 -13.32 -6.18
CA TYR A 33 0.81 -13.51 -4.72
C TYR A 33 -0.55 -13.61 -4.04
N THR A 34 -1.56 -12.88 -4.53
CA THR A 34 -2.93 -12.95 -4.03
C THR A 34 -3.83 -13.59 -5.08
N VAL A 35 -4.63 -14.54 -4.67
CA VAL A 35 -5.57 -15.27 -5.53
C VAL A 35 -6.99 -15.06 -5.02
N LEU A 36 -7.91 -14.72 -5.92
CA LEU A 36 -9.33 -14.63 -5.61
C LEU A 36 -10.02 -15.98 -5.82
N LYS A 37 -11.10 -16.20 -5.07
CA LYS A 37 -12.02 -17.32 -5.32
C LYS A 37 -12.79 -17.10 -6.62
N THR A 38 -13.28 -18.18 -7.17
CA THR A 38 -14.19 -18.18 -8.33
C THR A 38 -15.56 -18.72 -7.94
N ASP A 39 -16.59 -18.19 -8.60
CA ASP A 39 -17.95 -18.73 -8.52
C ASP A 39 -18.10 -20.05 -9.32
N GLU A 40 -19.30 -20.61 -9.35
CA GLU A 40 -19.63 -21.85 -10.08
C GLU A 40 -19.45 -21.71 -11.60
N ASN A 41 -19.44 -20.49 -12.12
CA ASN A 41 -19.26 -20.18 -13.53
C ASN A 41 -17.79 -19.90 -13.88
N GLY A 42 -16.90 -19.90 -12.89
CA GLY A 42 -15.47 -19.60 -13.07
C GLY A 42 -15.13 -18.11 -13.04
N ASN A 43 -16.07 -17.23 -12.69
CA ASN A 43 -15.80 -15.80 -12.54
C ASN A 43 -15.19 -15.53 -11.16
N GLU A 44 -14.23 -14.63 -11.11
CA GLU A 44 -13.66 -14.17 -9.85
C GLU A 44 -14.71 -13.45 -9.01
N ILE A 45 -14.74 -13.76 -7.71
CA ILE A 45 -15.55 -13.07 -6.71
C ILE A 45 -14.61 -12.28 -5.78
N ASN A 46 -15.14 -11.26 -5.09
CA ASN A 46 -14.35 -10.41 -4.20
C ASN A 46 -14.08 -11.11 -2.85
N GLU A 47 -13.49 -12.30 -2.92
CA GLU A 47 -13.05 -13.07 -1.76
C GLU A 47 -11.68 -13.69 -2.03
N ILE A 48 -10.77 -13.57 -1.07
CA ILE A 48 -9.43 -14.16 -1.17
C ILE A 48 -9.49 -15.68 -1.01
N ASP A 49 -8.86 -16.41 -1.93
CA ASP A 49 -8.56 -17.83 -1.78
C ASP A 49 -7.27 -17.99 -0.96
N TRP A 50 -7.43 -18.08 0.34
CA TRP A 50 -6.31 -18.21 1.27
C TRP A 50 -5.50 -19.50 1.08
N SER A 51 -6.08 -20.52 0.48
CA SER A 51 -5.38 -21.77 0.20
C SER A 51 -4.34 -21.65 -0.94
N LYS A 52 -4.40 -20.57 -1.70
CA LYS A 52 -3.50 -20.27 -2.84
C LYS A 52 -2.75 -18.95 -2.70
N THR A 53 -3.13 -18.13 -1.74
CA THR A 53 -2.56 -16.78 -1.54
C THR A 53 -1.31 -16.88 -0.70
N LYS A 54 -0.17 -16.43 -1.26
CA LYS A 54 1.13 -16.39 -0.58
C LYS A 54 1.33 -15.12 0.23
N ALA A 55 0.84 -13.99 -0.27
CA ALA A 55 0.98 -12.70 0.39
C ALA A 55 -0.20 -11.80 0.06
N VAL A 56 -0.51 -10.87 0.98
CA VAL A 56 -1.54 -9.84 0.80
C VAL A 56 -0.97 -8.48 1.16
N GLN A 57 -1.31 -7.48 0.36
CA GLN A 57 -1.09 -6.08 0.70
C GLN A 57 -2.34 -5.57 1.40
N THR A 58 -2.17 -5.14 2.64
CA THR A 58 -3.23 -4.44 3.36
C THR A 58 -3.24 -2.97 2.94
N ARG A 59 -4.20 -2.22 3.43
CA ARG A 59 -4.30 -0.79 3.20
C ARG A 59 -2.94 -0.12 3.43
N SER A 60 -2.55 0.79 2.53
CA SER A 60 -1.27 1.48 2.59
C SER A 60 -0.06 0.61 2.17
N ASN A 61 1.04 0.71 2.88
CA ASN A 61 2.38 0.25 2.49
C ASN A 61 2.78 -1.13 3.02
N SER A 62 1.84 -1.87 3.58
CA SER A 62 2.11 -3.07 4.37
C SER A 62 1.74 -4.35 3.62
N ILE A 63 2.70 -5.26 3.43
CA ILE A 63 2.48 -6.56 2.82
C ILE A 63 2.81 -7.65 3.84
N TYR A 64 1.88 -8.58 4.01
CA TYR A 64 1.99 -9.72 4.92
C TYR A 64 2.09 -11.02 4.15
N ILE A 65 3.07 -11.84 4.50
CA ILE A 65 3.20 -13.21 4.00
C ILE A 65 2.18 -14.09 4.72
N ASN A 66 1.45 -14.91 3.99
CA ASN A 66 0.48 -15.86 4.52
C ASN A 66 1.20 -17.08 5.12
N LEU A 67 1.74 -16.90 6.33
CA LEU A 67 2.71 -17.76 6.95
C LEU A 67 2.04 -18.87 7.79
N LYS A 68 2.46 -20.12 7.61
CA LYS A 68 2.07 -21.25 8.47
C LYS A 68 2.45 -20.97 9.92
N GLY A 69 1.54 -21.32 10.83
CA GLY A 69 1.74 -21.12 12.26
C GLY A 69 1.47 -19.70 12.77
N ARG A 70 1.49 -18.69 11.90
CA ARG A 70 1.12 -17.32 12.23
C ARG A 70 -0.29 -16.98 11.76
N ASN A 71 -0.61 -17.28 10.52
CA ASN A 71 -1.89 -16.97 9.91
C ASN A 71 -2.81 -18.20 9.94
N PRO A 72 -4.14 -18.03 10.18
CA PRO A 72 -5.07 -19.16 10.31
C PRO A 72 -5.08 -20.12 9.11
N HIS A 73 -4.85 -19.56 7.92
CA HIS A 73 -4.81 -20.31 6.66
C HIS A 73 -3.46 -20.17 5.96
N GLY A 74 -2.39 -20.04 6.73
CA GLY A 74 -1.04 -19.87 6.20
C GLY A 74 -0.59 -21.03 5.33
N ILE A 75 0.01 -20.72 4.18
CA ILE A 75 0.51 -21.71 3.22
C ILE A 75 2.02 -21.66 3.03
N VAL A 76 2.65 -20.52 3.29
CA VAL A 76 4.11 -20.35 3.19
C VAL A 76 4.77 -20.96 4.42
N ASP A 77 5.74 -21.82 4.20
CA ASP A 77 6.52 -22.40 5.30
C ASP A 77 7.43 -21.32 5.91
N PRO A 78 7.60 -21.26 7.23
CA PRO A 78 8.53 -20.33 7.87
C PRO A 78 9.96 -20.40 7.32
N ALA A 79 10.41 -21.56 6.86
CA ALA A 79 11.74 -21.73 6.26
C ALA A 79 11.86 -21.01 4.91
N ASP A 80 10.75 -20.89 4.16
CA ASP A 80 10.72 -20.31 2.83
C ASP A 80 10.38 -18.80 2.86
N LYS A 81 10.06 -18.28 4.06
CA LYS A 81 9.60 -16.89 4.23
C LYS A 81 10.52 -15.87 3.56
N TYR A 82 11.81 -15.98 3.83
CA TYR A 82 12.80 -15.04 3.32
C TYR A 82 12.89 -15.07 1.78
N GLU A 83 12.87 -16.27 1.20
CA GLU A 83 12.91 -16.43 -0.26
C GLU A 83 11.67 -15.84 -0.93
N VAL A 84 10.49 -16.05 -0.32
CA VAL A 84 9.23 -15.46 -0.82
C VAL A 84 9.25 -13.94 -0.72
N GLU A 85 9.81 -13.36 0.35
CA GLU A 85 9.97 -11.91 0.49
C GLU A 85 10.93 -11.34 -0.54
N GLU A 86 12.08 -11.95 -0.77
CA GLU A 86 13.07 -11.53 -1.77
C GLU A 86 12.49 -11.54 -3.18
N GLN A 87 11.77 -12.61 -3.53
CA GLN A 87 11.11 -12.71 -4.82
C GLN A 87 10.03 -11.63 -4.98
N LEU A 88 9.20 -11.44 -3.95
CA LEU A 88 8.18 -10.39 -3.93
C LEU A 88 8.78 -9.00 -4.10
N ILE A 89 9.84 -8.67 -3.38
CA ILE A 89 10.54 -7.39 -3.49
C ILE A 89 11.08 -7.19 -4.92
N THR A 90 11.66 -8.22 -5.50
CA THR A 90 12.17 -8.20 -6.88
C THR A 90 11.04 -7.93 -7.88
N ASP A 91 9.92 -8.64 -7.74
CA ASP A 91 8.76 -8.51 -8.62
C ASP A 91 8.12 -7.12 -8.49
N LEU A 92 8.02 -6.59 -7.27
CA LEU A 92 7.52 -5.23 -7.01
C LEU A 92 8.41 -4.16 -7.67
N TYR A 93 9.73 -4.30 -7.61
CA TYR A 93 10.63 -3.39 -8.32
C TYR A 93 10.54 -3.53 -9.83
N GLY A 94 10.23 -4.70 -10.34
CA GLY A 94 10.02 -4.97 -11.77
C GLY A 94 8.67 -4.49 -12.29
N TYR A 95 7.70 -4.33 -11.40
CA TYR A 95 6.32 -3.99 -11.77
C TYR A 95 6.21 -2.56 -12.29
N LYS A 96 5.55 -2.44 -13.46
CA LYS A 96 5.34 -1.16 -14.13
C LYS A 96 3.87 -0.94 -14.43
N ASP A 97 3.46 0.30 -14.30
CA ASP A 97 2.17 0.77 -14.78
C ASP A 97 2.04 0.48 -16.29
N LYS A 98 0.99 -0.21 -16.67
CA LYS A 98 0.73 -0.63 -18.04
C LYS A 98 0.45 0.53 -18.98
N THR A 99 -0.04 1.64 -18.45
CA THR A 99 -0.39 2.83 -19.22
C THR A 99 0.82 3.71 -19.47
N THR A 100 1.59 3.98 -18.44
CA THR A 100 2.71 4.92 -18.49
C THR A 100 4.05 4.25 -18.69
N GLY A 101 4.17 2.95 -18.42
CA GLY A 101 5.42 2.21 -18.40
C GLY A 101 6.34 2.57 -17.23
N LYS A 102 5.90 3.45 -16.33
CA LYS A 102 6.67 3.88 -15.17
C LYS A 102 6.65 2.82 -14.08
N ARG A 103 7.69 2.83 -13.26
CA ARG A 103 7.77 2.00 -12.06
C ARG A 103 6.84 2.57 -10.99
N ILE A 104 6.04 1.72 -10.34
CA ILE A 104 5.09 2.13 -9.30
C ILE A 104 5.75 2.15 -7.92
N VAL A 105 6.54 1.13 -7.60
CA VAL A 105 7.19 1.00 -6.30
C VAL A 105 8.56 1.66 -6.33
N ALA A 106 8.76 2.68 -5.49
CA ALA A 106 10.04 3.36 -5.34
C ALA A 106 10.97 2.60 -4.40
N VAL A 107 10.42 2.08 -3.30
CA VAL A 107 11.17 1.33 -2.28
C VAL A 107 10.35 0.12 -1.84
N ALA A 108 10.99 -1.03 -1.72
CA ALA A 108 10.45 -2.23 -1.09
C ALA A 108 11.51 -2.81 -0.16
N LEU A 109 11.19 -2.99 1.11
CA LEU A 109 12.12 -3.40 2.14
C LEU A 109 11.57 -4.55 2.98
N HIS A 110 12.43 -5.45 3.39
CA HIS A 110 12.12 -6.35 4.49
C HIS A 110 11.81 -5.58 5.78
N ASN A 111 10.98 -6.14 6.63
CA ASN A 111 10.65 -5.58 7.95
C ASN A 111 11.91 -5.13 8.72
N LYS A 112 12.92 -5.99 8.78
CA LYS A 112 14.17 -5.72 9.51
C LYS A 112 14.92 -4.48 9.00
N ASP A 113 14.84 -4.20 7.70
CA ASP A 113 15.54 -3.09 7.07
C ASP A 113 14.69 -1.81 7.14
N ALA A 114 13.36 -1.95 7.14
CA ALA A 114 12.41 -0.85 7.30
C ALA A 114 12.49 -0.17 8.69
N VAL A 115 13.13 -0.80 9.66
CA VAL A 115 13.44 -0.19 10.98
C VAL A 115 14.24 1.10 10.82
N LEU A 116 15.11 1.19 9.82
CA LEU A 116 15.90 2.40 9.53
C LEU A 116 15.01 3.61 9.16
N LEU A 117 13.82 3.34 8.64
CA LEU A 117 12.82 4.35 8.30
C LEU A 117 11.77 4.55 9.41
N GLY A 118 11.92 3.87 10.54
CA GLY A 118 10.93 3.86 11.61
C GLY A 118 9.65 3.07 11.29
N MET A 119 9.67 2.23 10.26
CA MET A 119 8.50 1.51 9.73
C MET A 119 8.51 0.00 9.99
N GLY A 120 9.64 -0.53 10.46
CA GLY A 120 9.79 -1.95 10.80
C GLY A 120 9.49 -2.24 12.28
N GLY A 121 9.67 -3.50 12.68
CA GLY A 121 9.55 -3.95 14.06
C GLY A 121 8.58 -5.11 14.25
N GLU A 122 8.40 -5.54 15.48
CA GLU A 122 7.65 -6.75 15.85
C GLU A 122 6.21 -6.78 15.31
N TYR A 123 5.55 -5.62 15.29
CA TYR A 123 4.13 -5.50 14.88
C TYR A 123 3.96 -4.99 13.45
N ALA A 124 5.05 -4.71 12.74
CA ALA A 124 5.00 -4.24 11.37
C ALA A 124 4.82 -5.41 10.38
N ALA A 125 4.48 -5.08 9.14
CA ALA A 125 4.35 -6.05 8.05
C ALA A 125 5.68 -6.73 7.70
N ASP A 126 5.62 -7.81 6.94
CA ASP A 126 6.81 -8.56 6.52
C ASP A 126 7.62 -7.78 5.47
N VAL A 127 6.92 -7.14 4.54
CA VAL A 127 7.50 -6.25 3.52
C VAL A 127 6.80 -4.90 3.58
N ILE A 128 7.58 -3.83 3.57
CA ILE A 128 7.11 -2.45 3.56
C ILE A 128 7.45 -1.85 2.19
N ILE A 129 6.48 -1.16 1.58
CA ILE A 129 6.69 -0.48 0.30
C ILE A 129 6.44 1.01 0.40
N LEU A 130 7.17 1.77 -0.39
CA LEU A 130 6.89 3.17 -0.68
C LEU A 130 6.65 3.31 -2.18
N LEU A 131 5.64 4.07 -2.55
CA LEU A 131 5.31 4.32 -3.94
C LEU A 131 6.16 5.45 -4.50
N HIS A 132 6.30 5.45 -5.82
CA HIS A 132 6.84 6.59 -6.54
C HIS A 132 5.89 7.79 -6.40
N GLU A 133 6.42 9.01 -6.48
CA GLU A 133 5.66 10.26 -6.27
C GLU A 133 4.43 10.44 -7.18
N ASP A 134 4.43 9.77 -8.33
CA ASP A 134 3.31 9.79 -9.28
C ASP A 134 2.14 8.86 -8.85
N TYR A 135 2.28 8.10 -7.77
CA TYR A 135 1.31 7.08 -7.35
C TYR A 135 0.91 7.26 -5.91
N ASN A 136 -0.32 6.87 -5.61
CA ASN A 136 -0.88 6.96 -4.27
C ASN A 136 -1.60 5.66 -3.90
N PHE A 137 -1.75 5.43 -2.60
CA PHE A 137 -2.66 4.41 -2.09
C PHE A 137 -4.07 4.99 -2.03
N ASP A 138 -5.07 4.16 -2.36
CA ASP A 138 -6.45 4.54 -2.09
C ASP A 138 -6.64 4.73 -0.59
N HIS A 139 -7.13 5.91 -0.22
CA HIS A 139 -7.47 6.24 1.16
C HIS A 139 -8.96 5.96 1.47
N GLY A 140 -9.65 5.25 0.61
CA GLY A 140 -11.07 5.02 0.68
C GLY A 140 -11.87 6.23 0.20
N GLU A 141 -13.09 6.40 0.69
CA GLU A 141 -14.00 7.50 0.33
C GLU A 141 -13.51 8.90 0.75
N SER A 142 -12.21 9.06 0.97
CA SER A 142 -11.67 10.40 1.15
C SER A 142 -12.07 11.22 -0.07
N MET A 143 -12.79 12.27 0.18
CA MET A 143 -13.01 13.31 -0.84
C MET A 143 -11.62 13.71 -1.31
N SER A 144 -11.26 13.25 -2.49
CA SER A 144 -10.08 13.72 -3.14
C SER A 144 -10.09 15.23 -3.09
N THR A 145 -8.95 15.84 -2.95
CA THR A 145 -8.77 17.26 -3.19
C THR A 145 -9.07 17.55 -4.67
N ALA A 146 -10.15 17.00 -5.18
CA ALA A 146 -10.61 16.96 -6.57
C ALA A 146 -10.86 18.33 -7.19
N TYR A 147 -10.38 19.37 -6.57
CA TYR A 147 -10.45 20.71 -7.10
C TYR A 147 -9.19 21.17 -7.83
N GLY A 148 -8.37 20.22 -8.25
CA GLY A 148 -7.38 20.50 -9.28
C GLY A 148 -6.35 21.55 -8.89
N HIS A 149 -5.90 21.54 -7.66
CA HIS A 149 -4.77 22.38 -7.28
C HIS A 149 -3.49 21.59 -7.57
N ASN A 150 -2.83 21.95 -8.65
CA ASN A 150 -1.51 21.44 -9.02
C ASN A 150 -0.44 21.63 -7.94
N ASP A 151 -0.79 22.35 -6.89
CA ASP A 151 0.07 22.77 -5.80
C ASP A 151 -0.26 22.07 -4.48
N THR A 152 -1.03 20.96 -4.49
CA THR A 152 -1.28 20.20 -3.27
C THR A 152 0.02 19.57 -2.79
N SER A 153 0.57 20.14 -1.76
CA SER A 153 1.77 19.61 -1.13
C SER A 153 1.37 18.46 -0.17
N VAL A 154 2.28 17.54 0.06
CA VAL A 154 2.14 16.52 1.13
C VAL A 154 2.23 17.13 2.53
N GLY A 155 2.47 18.44 2.63
CA GLY A 155 2.52 19.17 3.88
C GLY A 155 1.13 19.29 4.53
N PRO A 156 0.96 18.89 5.80
CA PRO A 156 -0.30 19.04 6.51
C PRO A 156 -0.62 20.52 6.79
N ILE A 157 -1.91 20.81 6.92
CA ILE A 157 -2.36 22.13 7.34
C ILE A 157 -2.27 22.24 8.86
N PHE A 158 -1.69 23.34 9.33
CA PHE A 158 -1.72 23.73 10.73
C PHE A 158 -2.34 25.12 10.86
N ALA A 159 -3.39 25.25 11.65
CA ALA A 159 -4.00 26.52 11.99
C ALA A 159 -4.29 26.59 13.48
N ALA A 160 -3.78 27.62 14.13
CA ALA A 160 -3.99 27.84 15.56
C ALA A 160 -4.45 29.27 15.85
N ALA A 161 -5.38 29.41 16.81
CA ALA A 161 -5.81 30.71 17.32
C ALA A 161 -6.13 30.58 18.81
N GLY A 162 -5.79 31.60 19.59
CA GLY A 162 -6.10 31.65 21.04
C GLY A 162 -5.06 32.42 21.85
N PRO A 163 -5.23 32.46 23.19
CA PRO A 163 -4.27 33.08 24.07
C PRO A 163 -2.86 32.50 23.89
N GLY A 164 -1.87 33.36 23.67
CA GLY A 164 -0.49 32.95 23.45
C GLY A 164 -0.14 32.63 21.97
N ILE A 165 -1.11 32.66 21.08
CA ILE A 165 -0.88 32.52 19.63
C ILE A 165 -0.76 33.91 19.02
N LYS A 166 0.38 34.19 18.38
CA LYS A 166 0.58 35.46 17.68
C LYS A 166 -0.23 35.45 16.38
N PRO A 167 -1.15 36.40 16.16
CA PRO A 167 -1.94 36.47 14.93
C PRO A 167 -1.12 36.88 13.72
N GLY A 168 -1.53 36.46 12.53
CA GLY A 168 -1.01 36.92 11.25
C GLY A 168 0.33 36.32 10.82
N TYR A 169 0.69 35.15 11.31
CA TYR A 169 1.79 34.35 10.78
C TYR A 169 1.25 33.26 9.85
N GLU A 170 1.75 33.21 8.64
CA GLU A 170 1.60 32.12 7.67
C GLU A 170 2.89 31.34 7.54
#